data_8c46aa7a13a6b95043b183ded54cc832
#
_entry.id   8c46aa7a13a6b95043b183ded54cc832
#
_cell.length_a   1.000
_cell.length_b   1.000
_cell.length_c   1.000
_cell.angle_alpha   90.00
_cell.angle_beta   90.00
_cell.angle_gamma   90.00
#
_symmetry.space_group_name_H-M   'P 1'
#
loop_
_entity.id
_entity.type
_entity.pdbx_description
1 polymer ?
#
loop_
_entity_poly.entity_id
_entity_poly.type
_entity_poly.pdbx_seq_one_letter_code
_entity_poly.pdbx_strand_id
1 'polypeptide(L)'
;MADPDDTASSNSDLRRLRCPECGETYRDRWRCRCGAPLDFADPPAPDGAAPAPDSFDARDGLWAFDDFLAVGDDPRDRVTLGEGMTPLVDADEGRESGGGAETDLPPWNASFKLEYVFPTGSFKDRGATTTLTRARELGVERVVEDSSGNAGAAIATYAARAGIAAEIYVPADAKESKLRAIRRAGAEPVRIEGSRGDVTDACVAALDDADDAASDDGDRAWYASHAWNPAFFEGTATVAYEIALQRGWDAPDAVVTPLGHGTLFLGAHRGFRRLERAGWIDSVPRLYGAQAAGVAPIVRALHGPEAADPDGAVNEAADGIQIAEPVRDREIRAAIDATGGDALAVTE
;
A
#
# COMPACT_ATOMS: atom_id res chain seq x y z
N MET A 1 1.03 16.72 -46.01
CA MET A 1 1.90 15.61 -45.67
C MET A 1 2.48 15.99 -44.32
N ALA A 2 1.81 15.54 -43.26
CA ALA A 2 2.23 15.79 -41.86
C ALA A 2 3.21 14.69 -41.49
N ASP A 3 4.28 15.07 -40.83
CA ASP A 3 5.39 14.22 -40.39
C ASP A 3 4.87 13.21 -39.32
N PRO A 4 5.16 11.92 -39.42
CA PRO A 4 4.66 10.93 -38.46
C PRO A 4 5.56 10.72 -37.23
N ASP A 5 6.37 11.70 -36.83
CA ASP A 5 7.45 11.51 -35.85
C ASP A 5 7.28 12.34 -34.53
N ASP A 6 6.04 12.59 -34.12
CA ASP A 6 5.77 13.38 -32.90
C ASP A 6 4.93 12.60 -31.86
N THR A 7 5.29 11.34 -31.58
CA THR A 7 4.67 10.51 -30.53
C THR A 7 5.67 9.85 -29.57
N ALA A 8 6.86 10.40 -29.40
CA ALA A 8 7.68 10.10 -28.24
C ALA A 8 7.26 11.06 -27.12
N SER A 9 6.27 10.70 -26.30
CA SER A 9 6.03 11.33 -25.00
C SER A 9 7.36 11.40 -24.26
N SER A 10 7.87 12.60 -24.08
CA SER A 10 9.18 12.82 -23.49
C SER A 10 9.13 12.32 -22.05
N ASN A 11 9.88 11.30 -21.75
CA ASN A 11 10.14 10.66 -20.46
C ASN A 11 10.75 11.65 -19.42
N SER A 12 10.62 12.96 -19.64
CA SER A 12 11.10 14.07 -18.80
C SER A 12 10.14 14.47 -17.69
N ASP A 13 8.85 14.04 -17.76
CA ASP A 13 7.80 14.54 -16.86
C ASP A 13 7.49 13.59 -15.69
N LEU A 14 8.19 12.44 -15.62
CA LEU A 14 7.99 11.52 -14.50
C LEU A 14 8.44 12.14 -13.17
N ARG A 15 7.57 12.05 -12.16
CA ARG A 15 7.85 12.58 -10.83
C ARG A 15 9.06 11.90 -10.21
N ARG A 16 9.94 12.72 -9.63
CA ARG A 16 11.19 12.27 -9.01
C ARG A 16 10.93 11.73 -7.60
N LEU A 17 11.83 10.87 -7.17
CA LEU A 17 11.89 10.34 -5.81
C LEU A 17 12.90 11.13 -4.99
N ARG A 18 12.65 11.29 -3.68
CA ARG A 18 13.53 11.92 -2.72
C ARG A 18 13.70 11.03 -1.48
N CYS A 19 14.90 10.98 -0.97
CA CYS A 19 15.19 10.35 0.31
C CYS A 19 14.77 11.29 1.47
N PRO A 20 13.92 10.85 2.40
CA PRO A 20 13.55 11.68 3.55
C PRO A 20 14.70 11.87 4.54
N GLU A 21 15.71 10.98 4.57
CA GLU A 21 16.83 11.03 5.51
C GLU A 21 17.98 11.94 5.03
N CYS A 22 18.39 11.83 3.77
CA CYS A 22 19.55 12.59 3.27
C CYS A 22 19.24 13.61 2.17
N GLY A 23 17.99 13.68 1.69
CA GLY A 23 17.55 14.65 0.68
C GLY A 23 17.94 14.32 -0.77
N GLU A 24 18.74 13.26 -1.01
CA GLU A 24 19.12 12.83 -2.36
C GLU A 24 17.88 12.54 -3.21
N THR A 25 17.97 12.89 -4.51
CA THR A 25 16.86 12.71 -5.45
C THR A 25 17.21 11.77 -6.60
N TYR A 26 16.23 10.96 -7.01
CA TYR A 26 16.38 9.95 -8.05
C TYR A 26 15.24 10.09 -9.06
N ARG A 27 15.48 9.64 -10.30
CA ARG A 27 14.41 9.44 -11.28
C ARG A 27 13.58 8.22 -10.91
N ASP A 28 14.27 7.12 -10.64
CA ASP A 28 13.72 5.87 -10.16
C ASP A 28 14.80 5.07 -9.43
N ARG A 29 14.45 4.53 -8.26
CA ARG A 29 15.33 3.67 -7.46
C ARG A 29 14.51 3.04 -6.33
N TRP A 30 14.76 1.79 -5.98
CA TRP A 30 13.99 1.12 -4.93
C TRP A 30 14.41 1.54 -3.51
N ARG A 31 15.67 1.94 -3.28
CA ARG A 31 16.16 2.53 -2.02
C ARG A 31 17.23 3.59 -2.25
N CYS A 32 17.38 4.50 -1.30
CA CYS A 32 18.45 5.47 -1.31
C CYS A 32 19.83 4.81 -1.14
N ARG A 33 20.90 5.47 -1.60
CA ARG A 33 22.29 5.05 -1.32
C ARG A 33 22.62 5.03 0.17
N CYS A 34 21.93 5.81 1.01
CA CYS A 34 22.05 5.74 2.47
C CYS A 34 21.30 4.56 3.10
N GLY A 35 20.59 3.74 2.31
CA GLY A 35 19.82 2.60 2.75
C GLY A 35 18.36 2.88 3.10
N ALA A 36 17.93 4.15 3.16
CA ALA A 36 16.56 4.52 3.50
C ALA A 36 15.58 4.27 2.34
N PRO A 37 14.28 4.02 2.63
CA PRO A 37 13.24 4.03 1.61
C PRO A 37 13.07 5.43 1.01
N LEU A 38 12.50 5.47 -0.18
CA LEU A 38 12.27 6.70 -0.93
C LEU A 38 10.78 7.06 -0.93
N ASP A 39 10.50 8.35 -1.11
CA ASP A 39 9.16 8.89 -1.33
C ASP A 39 9.15 9.77 -2.58
N PHE A 40 7.95 10.05 -3.14
CA PHE A 40 7.85 11.06 -4.18
C PHE A 40 8.26 12.43 -3.62
N ALA A 41 9.08 13.15 -4.37
CA ALA A 41 9.64 14.45 -3.93
C ALA A 41 8.55 15.49 -3.74
N ASP A 42 7.62 15.55 -4.69
CA ASP A 42 6.56 16.55 -4.76
C ASP A 42 5.24 15.85 -5.13
N PRO A 43 4.59 15.15 -4.15
CA PRO A 43 3.30 14.54 -4.40
C PRO A 43 2.26 15.61 -4.70
N PRO A 44 1.38 15.39 -5.68
CA PRO A 44 0.37 16.38 -6.04
C PRO A 44 -0.64 16.58 -4.92
N ALA A 45 -1.24 17.75 -4.93
CA ALA A 45 -2.41 18.08 -4.13
C ALA A 45 -3.30 19.00 -4.96
N PRO A 46 -4.60 18.72 -5.04
CA PRO A 46 -5.51 19.59 -5.76
C PRO A 46 -5.61 20.96 -5.11
N ASP A 47 -5.81 21.98 -5.94
CA ASP A 47 -6.09 23.34 -5.50
C ASP A 47 -7.61 23.56 -5.37
N GLY A 48 -8.03 24.33 -4.38
CA GLY A 48 -9.41 24.76 -4.22
C GLY A 48 -10.22 23.96 -3.20
N ALA A 49 -11.52 24.27 -3.13
CA ALA A 49 -12.43 23.61 -2.20
C ALA A 49 -12.71 22.17 -2.60
N ALA A 50 -13.00 21.32 -1.61
CA ALA A 50 -13.40 19.93 -1.84
C ALA A 50 -14.62 19.88 -2.79
N PRO A 51 -14.60 19.02 -3.81
CA PRO A 51 -15.75 18.81 -4.71
C PRO A 51 -16.93 18.24 -3.93
N ALA A 52 -18.14 18.44 -4.47
CA ALA A 52 -19.33 17.81 -3.89
C ALA A 52 -19.19 16.28 -3.93
N PRO A 53 -19.50 15.54 -2.83
CA PRO A 53 -19.33 14.09 -2.80
C PRO A 53 -20.07 13.33 -3.92
N ASP A 54 -21.19 13.83 -4.39
CA ASP A 54 -21.99 13.25 -5.47
C ASP A 54 -21.40 13.51 -6.87
N SER A 55 -20.33 14.28 -6.98
CA SER A 55 -19.61 14.48 -8.25
C SER A 55 -18.64 13.33 -8.58
N PHE A 56 -18.37 12.42 -7.64
CA PHE A 56 -17.48 11.30 -7.85
C PHE A 56 -18.24 10.08 -8.40
N ASP A 57 -17.70 9.46 -9.45
CA ASP A 57 -18.25 8.20 -9.97
C ASP A 57 -17.52 7.02 -9.31
N ALA A 58 -18.26 6.19 -8.58
CA ALA A 58 -17.69 5.00 -7.94
C ALA A 58 -17.07 4.00 -8.94
N ARG A 59 -17.43 4.08 -10.23
CA ARG A 59 -16.85 3.24 -11.30
C ARG A 59 -15.40 3.60 -11.62
N ASP A 60 -14.97 4.82 -11.29
CA ASP A 60 -13.59 5.25 -11.50
C ASP A 60 -12.64 4.63 -10.46
N GLY A 61 -13.20 3.97 -9.42
CA GLY A 61 -12.42 3.32 -8.38
C GLY A 61 -11.52 4.31 -7.67
N LEU A 62 -10.27 3.90 -7.37
CA LEU A 62 -9.30 4.79 -6.73
C LEU A 62 -8.82 5.92 -7.66
N TRP A 63 -8.96 5.75 -8.98
CA TRP A 63 -8.56 6.75 -9.97
C TRP A 63 -9.47 7.99 -10.00
N ALA A 64 -10.61 7.96 -9.29
CA ALA A 64 -11.40 9.14 -8.98
C ALA A 64 -10.63 10.21 -8.17
N PHE A 65 -9.47 9.86 -7.61
CA PHE A 65 -8.58 10.73 -6.85
C PHE A 65 -7.23 10.95 -7.55
N ASP A 66 -7.19 10.89 -8.87
CA ASP A 66 -5.95 11.00 -9.66
C ASP A 66 -5.20 12.31 -9.41
N ASP A 67 -5.89 13.41 -9.13
CA ASP A 67 -5.30 14.71 -8.75
C ASP A 67 -4.42 14.64 -7.47
N PHE A 68 -4.57 13.60 -6.66
CA PHE A 68 -3.73 13.35 -5.48
C PHE A 68 -2.61 12.35 -5.71
N LEU A 69 -2.60 11.66 -6.86
CA LEU A 69 -1.67 10.55 -7.11
C LEU A 69 -0.42 11.03 -7.85
N ALA A 70 0.75 10.58 -7.41
CA ALA A 70 2.02 10.88 -8.05
C ALA A 70 2.32 9.97 -9.25
N VAL A 71 1.36 9.17 -9.69
CA VAL A 71 1.43 8.23 -10.83
C VAL A 71 0.12 8.25 -11.60
N GLY A 72 0.15 7.85 -12.87
CA GLY A 72 -1.05 7.69 -13.68
C GLY A 72 -1.58 9.01 -14.25
N ASP A 73 -0.72 10.01 -14.43
CA ASP A 73 -1.07 11.29 -15.07
C ASP A 73 -1.66 11.05 -16.47
N ASP A 74 -1.11 10.10 -17.23
CA ASP A 74 -1.73 9.63 -18.47
C ASP A 74 -2.69 8.45 -18.17
N PRO A 75 -4.00 8.61 -18.39
CA PRO A 75 -4.97 7.51 -18.19
C PRO A 75 -4.66 6.23 -18.98
N ARG A 76 -3.89 6.32 -20.07
CA ARG A 76 -3.50 5.15 -20.89
C ARG A 76 -2.50 4.25 -20.17
N ASP A 77 -1.74 4.80 -19.24
CA ASP A 77 -0.74 4.06 -18.45
C ASP A 77 -1.36 3.42 -17.20
N ARG A 78 -2.58 3.80 -16.82
CA ARG A 78 -3.25 3.27 -15.64
C ARG A 78 -3.52 1.78 -15.78
N VAL A 79 -3.03 1.03 -14.81
CA VAL A 79 -3.27 -0.41 -14.67
C VAL A 79 -4.41 -0.56 -13.67
N THR A 80 -5.57 -1.02 -14.09
CA THR A 80 -6.74 -1.12 -13.20
C THR A 80 -7.57 -2.38 -13.47
N LEU A 81 -8.20 -2.89 -12.42
CA LEU A 81 -9.23 -3.92 -12.40
C LEU A 81 -10.54 -3.39 -11.77
N GLY A 82 -10.65 -2.07 -11.58
CA GLY A 82 -11.80 -1.41 -10.97
C GLY A 82 -11.72 -1.35 -9.44
N GLU A 83 -10.51 -1.45 -8.88
CA GLU A 83 -10.26 -1.36 -7.43
C GLU A 83 -10.52 0.05 -6.88
N GLY A 84 -10.95 0.11 -5.63
CA GLY A 84 -11.30 1.35 -4.94
C GLY A 84 -12.79 1.50 -4.70
N MET A 85 -13.18 2.64 -4.12
CA MET A 85 -14.55 2.95 -3.70
C MET A 85 -15.21 1.80 -2.91
N THR A 86 -14.42 1.17 -2.02
CA THR A 86 -14.90 0.07 -1.18
C THR A 86 -15.99 0.55 -0.22
N PRO A 87 -16.95 -0.31 0.18
CA PRO A 87 -17.99 0.09 1.10
C PRO A 87 -17.46 0.55 2.46
N LEU A 88 -18.08 1.58 3.01
CA LEU A 88 -17.97 1.98 4.41
C LEU A 88 -19.30 1.65 5.09
N VAL A 89 -19.30 0.67 5.99
CA VAL A 89 -20.50 0.10 6.62
C VAL A 89 -20.52 0.46 8.10
N ASP A 90 -21.64 0.99 8.57
CA ASP A 90 -21.82 1.28 9.99
C ASP A 90 -21.91 -0.03 10.80
N ALA A 91 -21.14 -0.15 11.88
CA ALA A 91 -21.12 -1.32 12.74
C ALA A 91 -22.43 -1.52 13.53
N ASP A 92 -23.20 -0.46 13.71
CA ASP A 92 -24.46 -0.46 14.44
C ASP A 92 -25.69 -0.48 13.51
N GLU A 93 -25.47 -0.53 12.18
CA GLU A 93 -26.56 -0.61 11.20
C GLU A 93 -27.43 -1.86 11.46
N GLY A 94 -28.73 -1.65 11.61
CA GLY A 94 -29.70 -2.71 11.90
C GLY A 94 -29.90 -3.01 13.40
N ARG A 95 -29.12 -2.48 14.31
CA ARG A 95 -29.36 -2.64 15.77
C ARG A 95 -30.64 -1.94 16.24
N GLU A 96 -30.98 -0.82 15.62
CA GLU A 96 -32.22 -0.07 15.92
C GLU A 96 -33.48 -0.71 15.34
N SER A 97 -33.37 -1.66 14.43
CA SER A 97 -34.48 -2.27 13.68
C SER A 97 -35.18 -3.44 14.39
N GLY A 98 -34.91 -3.69 15.66
CA GLY A 98 -35.77 -4.50 16.54
C GLY A 98 -35.88 -6.01 16.21
N GLY A 99 -34.95 -6.61 15.46
CA GLY A 99 -34.99 -8.01 15.05
C GLY A 99 -33.82 -8.89 15.50
N GLY A 100 -32.82 -8.34 16.15
CA GLY A 100 -31.68 -9.08 16.69
C GLY A 100 -31.81 -9.30 18.20
N ALA A 101 -31.11 -10.30 18.75
CA ALA A 101 -31.00 -10.48 20.19
C ALA A 101 -30.56 -9.15 20.82
N GLU A 102 -31.31 -8.65 21.84
CA GLU A 102 -30.89 -7.54 22.68
C GLU A 102 -29.49 -7.86 23.20
N THR A 103 -28.47 -7.22 22.66
CA THR A 103 -27.14 -7.27 23.24
C THR A 103 -27.03 -6.12 24.22
N ASP A 104 -26.72 -6.40 25.48
CA ASP A 104 -26.44 -5.39 26.52
C ASP A 104 -25.16 -4.56 26.23
N LEU A 105 -24.57 -4.74 25.07
CA LEU A 105 -23.37 -4.02 24.66
C LEU A 105 -23.73 -2.62 24.14
N PRO A 106 -22.98 -1.59 24.54
CA PRO A 106 -23.16 -0.25 24.01
C PRO A 106 -22.93 -0.24 22.48
N PRO A 107 -23.46 0.76 21.76
CA PRO A 107 -23.14 0.93 20.34
C PRO A 107 -21.63 1.09 20.14
N TRP A 108 -21.13 0.53 19.08
CA TRP A 108 -19.70 0.60 18.76
C TRP A 108 -19.27 2.00 18.30
N ASN A 109 -20.20 2.76 17.74
CA ASN A 109 -19.93 4.07 17.13
C ASN A 109 -18.73 3.98 16.16
N ALA A 110 -18.75 2.96 15.33
CA ALA A 110 -17.68 2.63 14.41
C ALA A 110 -18.23 2.25 13.04
N SER A 111 -17.43 2.48 12.01
CA SER A 111 -17.71 2.02 10.66
C SER A 111 -16.58 1.13 10.16
N PHE A 112 -16.90 0.10 9.37
CA PHE A 112 -15.94 -0.80 8.77
C PHE A 112 -15.72 -0.44 7.31
N LYS A 113 -14.48 -0.13 6.93
CA LYS A 113 -14.04 -0.01 5.55
C LYS A 113 -13.71 -1.39 5.01
N LEU A 114 -14.52 -1.91 4.07
CA LEU A 114 -14.48 -3.31 3.65
C LEU A 114 -13.43 -3.55 2.57
N GLU A 115 -12.19 -3.74 2.96
CA GLU A 115 -11.05 -3.90 2.05
C GLU A 115 -10.89 -5.33 1.46
N TYR A 116 -11.75 -6.28 1.83
CA TYR A 116 -11.76 -7.65 1.27
C TYR A 116 -12.54 -7.79 -0.04
N VAL A 117 -13.27 -6.74 -0.45
CA VAL A 117 -14.06 -6.77 -1.70
C VAL A 117 -13.23 -6.56 -2.97
N PHE A 118 -11.95 -6.38 -2.84
CA PHE A 118 -11.02 -6.22 -3.95
C PHE A 118 -10.86 -7.47 -4.82
N PRO A 119 -10.40 -7.35 -6.08
CA PRO A 119 -10.16 -8.48 -6.98
C PRO A 119 -9.31 -9.61 -6.38
N THR A 120 -8.27 -9.28 -5.59
CA THR A 120 -7.45 -10.30 -4.90
C THR A 120 -7.88 -10.56 -3.45
N GLY A 121 -8.95 -9.91 -2.98
CA GLY A 121 -9.49 -10.07 -1.62
C GLY A 121 -8.73 -9.29 -0.55
N SER A 122 -7.96 -8.26 -0.91
CA SER A 122 -7.15 -7.52 0.04
C SER A 122 -6.85 -6.10 -0.42
N PHE A 123 -6.67 -5.17 0.53
CA PHE A 123 -6.27 -3.78 0.26
C PHE A 123 -4.95 -3.63 -0.53
N LYS A 124 -4.17 -4.70 -0.69
CA LYS A 124 -2.93 -4.68 -1.46
C LYS A 124 -3.16 -4.29 -2.92
N ASP A 125 -4.37 -4.50 -3.42
CA ASP A 125 -4.77 -4.10 -4.76
C ASP A 125 -4.62 -2.60 -4.99
N ARG A 126 -4.91 -1.77 -3.97
CA ARG A 126 -4.69 -0.32 -4.03
C ARG A 126 -3.25 0.04 -4.39
N GLY A 127 -2.29 -0.58 -3.68
CA GLY A 127 -0.89 -0.33 -3.93
C GLY A 127 -0.36 -1.02 -5.20
N ALA A 128 -0.89 -2.19 -5.54
CA ALA A 128 -0.46 -2.91 -6.73
C ALA A 128 -0.82 -2.16 -8.02
N THR A 129 -2.02 -1.59 -8.12
CA THR A 129 -2.45 -0.81 -9.29
C THR A 129 -1.52 0.38 -9.54
N THR A 130 -1.22 1.17 -8.52
CA THR A 130 -0.34 2.34 -8.64
C THR A 130 1.12 1.96 -8.88
N THR A 131 1.59 0.86 -8.27
CA THR A 131 2.93 0.32 -8.51
C THR A 131 3.10 -0.15 -9.95
N LEU A 132 2.16 -0.90 -10.49
CA LEU A 132 2.24 -1.38 -11.88
C LEU A 132 1.94 -0.27 -12.90
N THR A 133 1.18 0.76 -12.54
CA THR A 133 1.07 1.99 -13.33
C THR A 133 2.42 2.67 -13.43
N ARG A 134 3.13 2.86 -12.31
CA ARG A 134 4.49 3.42 -12.31
C ARG A 134 5.47 2.58 -13.13
N ALA A 135 5.40 1.27 -13.03
CA ALA A 135 6.21 0.36 -13.83
C ALA A 135 5.98 0.59 -15.34
N ARG A 136 4.73 0.75 -15.78
CA ARG A 136 4.39 1.08 -17.18
C ARG A 136 4.94 2.43 -17.63
N GLU A 137 4.78 3.48 -16.81
CA GLU A 137 5.33 4.81 -17.08
C GLU A 137 6.84 4.78 -17.27
N LEU A 138 7.53 3.87 -16.58
CA LEU A 138 8.98 3.67 -16.67
C LEU A 138 9.40 2.75 -17.83
N GLY A 139 8.45 2.09 -18.50
CA GLY A 139 8.73 1.11 -19.53
C GLY A 139 9.30 -0.20 -18.98
N VAL A 140 8.95 -0.57 -17.74
CA VAL A 140 9.40 -1.81 -17.10
C VAL A 140 8.72 -3.01 -17.76
N GLU A 141 9.50 -4.03 -18.11
CA GLU A 141 9.02 -5.28 -18.73
C GLU A 141 8.96 -6.45 -17.74
N ARG A 142 9.73 -6.39 -16.63
CA ARG A 142 9.80 -7.43 -15.61
C ARG A 142 9.85 -6.87 -14.20
N VAL A 143 8.94 -7.33 -13.32
CA VAL A 143 8.90 -6.97 -11.90
C VAL A 143 9.21 -8.17 -11.02
N VAL A 144 9.81 -7.88 -9.85
CA VAL A 144 10.05 -8.86 -8.78
C VAL A 144 9.44 -8.39 -7.46
N GLU A 145 8.94 -9.33 -6.65
CA GLU A 145 8.34 -9.08 -5.34
C GLU A 145 8.68 -10.23 -4.39
N ASP A 146 8.96 -9.95 -3.10
CA ASP A 146 9.42 -10.91 -2.10
C ASP A 146 8.34 -11.34 -1.10
N SER A 147 7.08 -11.37 -1.52
CA SER A 147 5.96 -11.75 -0.66
C SER A 147 5.16 -12.94 -1.19
N SER A 148 5.08 -14.01 -0.41
CA SER A 148 4.18 -15.15 -0.69
C SER A 148 2.72 -14.88 -0.31
N GLY A 149 2.41 -13.73 0.33
CA GLY A 149 1.09 -13.36 0.84
C GLY A 149 0.31 -12.47 -0.14
N ASN A 150 -0.58 -11.65 0.45
CA ASN A 150 -1.48 -10.77 -0.32
C ASN A 150 -0.75 -9.80 -1.25
N ALA A 151 0.45 -9.32 -0.89
CA ALA A 151 1.20 -8.41 -1.75
C ALA A 151 1.68 -9.11 -3.02
N GLY A 152 2.30 -10.30 -2.90
CA GLY A 152 2.71 -11.07 -4.07
C GLY A 152 1.53 -11.46 -4.96
N ALA A 153 0.39 -11.84 -4.39
CA ALA A 153 -0.82 -12.15 -5.15
C ALA A 153 -1.35 -10.91 -5.91
N ALA A 154 -1.35 -9.74 -5.27
CA ALA A 154 -1.78 -8.49 -5.90
C ALA A 154 -0.80 -8.08 -7.01
N ILE A 155 0.50 -8.01 -6.73
CA ILE A 155 1.52 -7.66 -7.75
C ILE A 155 1.44 -8.60 -8.95
N ALA A 156 1.34 -9.93 -8.73
CA ALA A 156 1.18 -10.90 -9.81
C ALA A 156 -0.05 -10.62 -10.67
N THR A 157 -1.20 -10.34 -10.03
CA THR A 157 -2.47 -10.10 -10.73
C THR A 157 -2.42 -8.81 -11.57
N TYR A 158 -1.92 -7.72 -11.00
CA TYR A 158 -1.83 -6.44 -11.69
C TYR A 158 -0.69 -6.42 -12.73
N ALA A 159 0.40 -7.17 -12.53
CA ALA A 159 1.43 -7.37 -13.56
C ALA A 159 0.86 -8.08 -14.80
N ALA A 160 0.09 -9.14 -14.60
CA ALA A 160 -0.63 -9.80 -15.70
C ALA A 160 -1.58 -8.82 -16.42
N ARG A 161 -2.30 -7.98 -15.68
CA ARG A 161 -3.18 -6.94 -16.26
C ARG A 161 -2.40 -5.91 -17.07
N ALA A 162 -1.17 -5.59 -16.62
CA ALA A 162 -0.27 -4.64 -17.28
C ALA A 162 0.45 -5.24 -18.51
N GLY A 163 0.49 -6.57 -18.64
CA GLY A 163 1.33 -7.26 -19.63
C GLY A 163 2.81 -7.26 -19.26
N ILE A 164 3.13 -7.13 -17.96
CA ILE A 164 4.49 -7.12 -17.41
C ILE A 164 4.78 -8.50 -16.81
N ALA A 165 5.96 -9.07 -17.09
CA ALA A 165 6.39 -10.32 -16.50
C ALA A 165 6.60 -10.14 -14.97
N ALA A 166 6.20 -11.13 -14.17
CA ALA A 166 6.34 -11.06 -12.72
C ALA A 166 6.95 -12.33 -12.14
N GLU A 167 7.96 -12.16 -11.27
CA GLU A 167 8.56 -13.20 -10.46
C GLU A 167 8.27 -12.91 -8.99
N ILE A 168 7.68 -13.88 -8.29
CA ILE A 168 7.34 -13.75 -6.88
C ILE A 168 8.25 -14.67 -6.06
N TYR A 169 9.16 -14.08 -5.33
CA TYR A 169 10.10 -14.80 -4.47
C TYR A 169 9.41 -15.25 -3.19
N VAL A 170 9.49 -16.54 -2.91
CA VAL A 170 8.74 -17.17 -1.82
C VAL A 170 9.60 -18.20 -1.09
N PRO A 171 9.34 -18.46 0.21
CA PRO A 171 9.98 -19.57 0.91
C PRO A 171 9.74 -20.89 0.19
N ALA A 172 10.73 -21.80 0.21
CA ALA A 172 10.63 -23.09 -0.46
C ALA A 172 9.49 -23.96 0.09
N ASP A 173 9.15 -23.79 1.37
CA ASP A 173 8.05 -24.46 2.08
C ASP A 173 6.70 -23.75 1.98
N ALA A 174 6.61 -22.69 1.15
CA ALA A 174 5.35 -21.96 0.97
C ALA A 174 4.18 -22.88 0.61
N LYS A 175 3.03 -22.67 1.25
CA LYS A 175 1.81 -23.48 1.04
C LYS A 175 1.45 -23.53 -0.45
N GLU A 176 1.18 -24.73 -0.97
CA GLU A 176 0.87 -24.95 -2.40
C GLU A 176 -0.35 -24.13 -2.88
N SER A 177 -1.26 -23.77 -1.98
CA SER A 177 -2.37 -22.87 -2.29
C SER A 177 -1.88 -21.47 -2.69
N LYS A 178 -0.86 -20.94 -2.00
CA LYS A 178 -0.24 -19.64 -2.31
C LYS A 178 0.50 -19.69 -3.66
N LEU A 179 1.28 -20.75 -3.89
CA LEU A 179 1.97 -20.96 -5.17
C LEU A 179 1.00 -21.06 -6.35
N ARG A 180 -0.12 -21.78 -6.17
CA ARG A 180 -1.15 -21.86 -7.21
C ARG A 180 -1.82 -20.52 -7.49
N ALA A 181 -2.04 -19.69 -6.47
CA ALA A 181 -2.59 -18.36 -6.67
C ALA A 181 -1.65 -17.49 -7.54
N ILE A 182 -0.36 -17.49 -7.24
CA ILE A 182 0.68 -16.79 -8.02
C ILE A 182 0.68 -17.26 -9.48
N ARG A 183 0.76 -18.59 -9.72
CA ARG A 183 0.76 -19.15 -11.07
C ARG A 183 -0.53 -18.86 -11.85
N ARG A 184 -1.70 -18.87 -11.18
CA ARG A 184 -2.98 -18.53 -11.81
C ARG A 184 -3.05 -17.07 -12.25
N ALA A 185 -2.36 -16.19 -11.54
CA ALA A 185 -2.19 -14.80 -11.93
C ALA A 185 -1.19 -14.63 -13.10
N GLY A 186 -0.50 -15.68 -13.54
CA GLY A 186 0.45 -15.64 -14.64
C GLY A 186 1.89 -15.32 -14.23
N ALA A 187 2.17 -15.23 -12.91
CA ALA A 187 3.51 -14.96 -12.41
C ALA A 187 4.29 -16.25 -12.10
N GLU A 188 5.62 -16.15 -12.10
CA GLU A 188 6.55 -17.24 -11.76
C GLU A 188 6.87 -17.21 -10.26
N PRO A 189 6.55 -18.25 -9.46
CA PRO A 189 7.00 -18.35 -8.09
C PRO A 189 8.43 -18.87 -8.02
N VAL A 190 9.37 -18.03 -7.56
CA VAL A 190 10.77 -18.38 -7.34
C VAL A 190 10.95 -18.85 -5.91
N ARG A 191 11.24 -20.14 -5.70
CA ARG A 191 11.32 -20.77 -4.38
C ARG A 191 12.74 -20.70 -3.84
N ILE A 192 12.88 -20.12 -2.64
CA ILE A 192 14.17 -19.91 -1.98
C ILE A 192 14.21 -20.72 -0.68
N GLU A 193 15.26 -21.51 -0.50
CA GLU A 193 15.55 -22.21 0.75
C GLU A 193 16.06 -21.22 1.80
N GLY A 194 15.61 -21.37 3.06
CA GLY A 194 16.06 -20.54 4.17
C GLY A 194 14.96 -19.71 4.82
N SER A 195 15.38 -18.65 5.48
CA SER A 195 14.50 -17.72 6.21
C SER A 195 13.80 -16.72 5.27
N ARG A 196 12.88 -15.94 5.84
CA ARG A 196 12.29 -14.82 5.11
C ARG A 196 13.34 -13.78 4.66
N GLY A 197 14.39 -13.57 5.44
CA GLY A 197 15.53 -12.72 5.06
C GLY A 197 16.23 -13.25 3.81
N ASP A 198 16.48 -14.57 3.74
CA ASP A 198 17.09 -15.18 2.55
C ASP A 198 16.24 -15.02 1.29
N VAL A 199 14.90 -15.02 1.42
CA VAL A 199 13.98 -14.75 0.31
C VAL A 199 14.13 -13.31 -0.19
N THR A 200 14.17 -12.35 0.74
CA THR A 200 14.36 -10.92 0.40
C THR A 200 15.73 -10.70 -0.24
N ASP A 201 16.79 -11.28 0.32
CA ASP A 201 18.16 -11.15 -0.20
C ASP A 201 18.27 -11.73 -1.62
N ALA A 202 17.66 -12.89 -1.87
CA ALA A 202 17.62 -13.49 -3.20
C ALA A 202 16.83 -12.63 -4.21
N CYS A 203 15.70 -12.06 -3.79
CA CYS A 203 14.93 -11.15 -4.61
C CYS A 203 15.71 -9.88 -4.95
N VAL A 204 16.39 -9.29 -3.97
CA VAL A 204 17.23 -8.10 -4.16
C VAL A 204 18.46 -8.42 -5.03
N ALA A 205 19.04 -9.61 -4.91
CA ALA A 205 20.16 -10.03 -5.76
C ALA A 205 19.75 -10.23 -7.24
N ALA A 206 18.46 -10.43 -7.51
CA ALA A 206 17.95 -10.48 -8.90
C ALA A 206 17.76 -9.08 -9.53
N LEU A 207 17.83 -8.04 -8.71
CA LEU A 207 17.92 -6.67 -9.21
C LEU A 207 19.35 -6.49 -9.68
N ASP A 208 19.57 -6.40 -10.99
CA ASP A 208 20.89 -6.08 -11.51
C ASP A 208 21.43 -4.85 -10.78
N ASP A 209 22.75 -4.85 -10.47
CA ASP A 209 23.41 -3.74 -9.78
C ASP A 209 23.31 -2.46 -10.59
N ALA A 210 22.17 -1.85 -10.48
CA ALA A 210 21.69 -0.77 -11.31
C ALA A 210 22.24 0.59 -10.87
N ASP A 211 23.46 0.67 -10.42
CA ASP A 211 24.15 1.95 -10.29
C ASP A 211 24.68 2.48 -11.64
N ASP A 212 24.73 1.65 -12.67
CA ASP A 212 25.12 2.07 -14.02
C ASP A 212 23.87 2.25 -14.90
N ALA A 213 23.39 3.48 -14.96
CA ALA A 213 22.26 3.96 -15.77
C ALA A 213 22.50 3.86 -17.31
N ALA A 214 23.26 2.90 -17.78
CA ALA A 214 23.72 2.82 -19.17
C ALA A 214 23.39 1.51 -19.90
N SER A 215 22.73 0.55 -19.30
CA SER A 215 22.25 -0.62 -20.05
C SER A 215 20.80 -0.40 -20.51
N ASP A 216 20.67 -0.16 -21.80
CA ASP A 216 19.42 -0.05 -22.59
C ASP A 216 18.85 -1.45 -22.88
N ASP A 217 19.01 -2.39 -21.94
CA ASP A 217 18.61 -3.78 -22.11
C ASP A 217 17.29 -4.01 -21.34
N GLY A 218 16.19 -4.20 -22.09
CA GLY A 218 14.82 -4.30 -21.60
C GLY A 218 14.53 -5.50 -20.68
N ASP A 219 15.53 -6.27 -20.24
CA ASP A 219 15.40 -7.45 -19.38
C ASP A 219 15.64 -7.15 -17.89
N ARG A 220 15.73 -5.88 -17.50
CA ARG A 220 16.05 -5.48 -16.14
C ARG A 220 14.89 -5.69 -15.19
N ALA A 221 15.11 -6.44 -14.09
CA ALA A 221 14.13 -6.60 -13.02
C ALA A 221 13.89 -5.31 -12.25
N TRP A 222 12.63 -4.98 -12.00
CA TRP A 222 12.24 -3.83 -11.19
C TRP A 222 11.55 -4.28 -9.90
N TYR A 223 11.96 -3.71 -8.75
CA TYR A 223 11.46 -4.12 -7.46
C TYR A 223 10.09 -3.50 -7.16
N ALA A 224 9.06 -4.30 -7.26
CA ALA A 224 7.66 -3.92 -6.99
C ALA A 224 7.27 -4.06 -5.51
N SER A 225 8.25 -4.04 -4.60
CA SER A 225 8.03 -4.33 -3.18
C SER A 225 7.02 -3.39 -2.54
N HIS A 226 5.97 -3.99 -1.97
CA HIS A 226 4.93 -3.27 -1.25
C HIS A 226 5.43 -2.49 -0.04
N ALA A 227 6.58 -2.86 0.53
CA ALA A 227 7.17 -2.23 1.71
C ALA A 227 8.14 -1.08 1.35
N TRP A 228 8.77 -1.15 0.18
CA TRP A 228 9.78 -0.19 -0.25
C TRP A 228 9.27 0.81 -1.28
N ASN A 229 8.48 0.36 -2.26
CA ASN A 229 8.12 1.16 -3.41
C ASN A 229 7.18 2.32 -3.04
N PRO A 230 7.56 3.58 -3.30
CA PRO A 230 6.73 4.74 -2.96
C PRO A 230 5.38 4.77 -3.71
N ALA A 231 5.32 4.22 -4.93
CA ALA A 231 4.07 4.15 -5.69
C ALA A 231 3.02 3.27 -4.98
N PHE A 232 3.43 2.26 -4.21
CA PHE A 232 2.49 1.45 -3.44
C PHE A 232 1.74 2.27 -2.39
N PHE A 233 2.40 3.25 -1.79
CA PHE A 233 1.80 4.15 -0.80
C PHE A 233 0.86 5.19 -1.42
N GLU A 234 1.03 5.53 -2.70
CA GLU A 234 0.07 6.36 -3.42
C GLU A 234 -1.30 5.67 -3.48
N GLY A 235 -1.31 4.41 -3.88
CA GLY A 235 -2.56 3.63 -3.92
C GLY A 235 -3.19 3.43 -2.55
N THR A 236 -2.41 3.07 -1.53
CA THR A 236 -2.96 2.88 -0.18
C THR A 236 -3.42 4.18 0.47
N ALA A 237 -2.92 5.34 0.06
CA ALA A 237 -3.42 6.63 0.53
C ALA A 237 -4.89 6.89 0.14
N THR A 238 -5.36 6.28 -0.95
CA THR A 238 -6.74 6.45 -1.41
C THR A 238 -7.80 5.97 -0.41
N VAL A 239 -7.44 5.08 0.53
CA VAL A 239 -8.35 4.67 1.61
C VAL A 239 -8.83 5.87 2.43
N ALA A 240 -7.93 6.83 2.69
CA ALA A 240 -8.26 8.04 3.43
C ALA A 240 -9.18 8.97 2.63
N TYR A 241 -8.93 9.11 1.33
CA TYR A 241 -9.76 9.92 0.45
C TYR A 241 -11.18 9.37 0.37
N GLU A 242 -11.31 8.05 0.21
CA GLU A 242 -12.61 7.38 0.18
C GLU A 242 -13.36 7.49 1.51
N ILE A 243 -12.67 7.30 2.65
CA ILE A 243 -13.31 7.47 3.98
C ILE A 243 -13.82 8.88 4.14
N ALA A 244 -13.02 9.90 3.83
CA ALA A 244 -13.43 11.30 3.94
C ALA A 244 -14.58 11.63 2.97
N LEU A 245 -14.50 11.20 1.70
CA LEU A 245 -15.56 11.35 0.71
C LEU A 245 -16.89 10.74 1.17
N GLN A 246 -16.86 9.47 1.62
CA GLN A 246 -18.05 8.73 2.05
C GLN A 246 -18.68 9.30 3.32
N ARG A 247 -17.94 10.11 4.07
CA ARG A 247 -18.40 10.87 5.23
C ARG A 247 -18.71 12.34 4.91
N GLY A 248 -18.76 12.72 3.63
CA GLY A 248 -19.04 14.10 3.22
C GLY A 248 -17.90 15.08 3.53
N TRP A 249 -16.65 14.63 3.45
CA TRP A 249 -15.42 15.33 3.81
C TRP A 249 -15.28 15.59 5.32
N ASP A 250 -15.95 14.79 6.14
CA ASP A 250 -15.79 14.78 7.59
C ASP A 250 -14.84 13.65 7.99
N ALA A 251 -13.71 13.99 8.59
CA ALA A 251 -12.74 12.99 9.03
C ALA A 251 -13.24 12.29 10.32
N PRO A 252 -13.06 10.97 10.47
CA PRO A 252 -13.39 10.30 11.72
C PRO A 252 -12.45 10.74 12.85
N ASP A 253 -12.85 10.59 14.12
CA ASP A 253 -11.98 10.86 15.28
C ASP A 253 -10.73 9.96 15.30
N ALA A 254 -10.87 8.73 14.81
CA ALA A 254 -9.81 7.74 14.81
C ALA A 254 -9.97 6.73 13.67
N VAL A 255 -8.85 6.18 13.21
CA VAL A 255 -8.78 5.06 12.27
C VAL A 255 -7.92 3.95 12.86
N VAL A 256 -8.45 2.73 12.89
CA VAL A 256 -7.75 1.53 13.34
C VAL A 256 -7.43 0.66 12.14
N THR A 257 -6.17 0.26 11.98
CA THR A 257 -5.76 -0.64 10.89
C THR A 257 -4.95 -1.82 11.42
N PRO A 258 -4.98 -2.98 10.76
CA PRO A 258 -3.96 -4.00 11.00
C PRO A 258 -2.58 -3.45 10.63
N LEU A 259 -1.55 -3.78 11.43
CA LEU A 259 -0.22 -3.21 11.32
C LEU A 259 0.85 -4.32 11.17
N GLY A 260 1.24 -4.60 9.93
CA GLY A 260 2.41 -5.40 9.57
C GLY A 260 3.56 -4.47 9.13
N HIS A 261 3.88 -4.43 7.83
CA HIS A 261 4.82 -3.44 7.27
C HIS A 261 4.32 -1.99 7.32
N GLY A 262 3.07 -1.77 7.73
CA GLY A 262 2.48 -0.43 7.87
C GLY A 262 2.02 0.21 6.57
N THR A 263 1.87 -0.53 5.48
CA THR A 263 1.53 0.05 4.17
C THR A 263 0.15 0.69 4.14
N LEU A 264 -0.87 0.08 4.78
CA LEU A 264 -2.20 0.68 4.92
C LEU A 264 -2.18 1.84 5.92
N PHE A 265 -1.54 1.63 7.07
CA PHE A 265 -1.40 2.62 8.14
C PHE A 265 -0.75 3.92 7.62
N LEU A 266 0.43 3.81 6.99
CA LEU A 266 1.13 4.96 6.42
C LEU A 266 0.40 5.53 5.20
N GLY A 267 -0.26 4.70 4.40
CA GLY A 267 -1.14 5.16 3.33
C GLY A 267 -2.25 6.05 3.88
N ALA A 268 -2.99 5.59 4.88
CA ALA A 268 -4.03 6.37 5.54
C ALA A 268 -3.47 7.68 6.11
N HIS A 269 -2.34 7.63 6.84
CA HIS A 269 -1.67 8.83 7.35
C HIS A 269 -1.37 9.85 6.24
N ARG A 270 -0.73 9.39 5.18
CA ARG A 270 -0.35 10.25 4.04
C ARG A 270 -1.58 10.84 3.36
N GLY A 271 -2.63 10.03 3.17
CA GLY A 271 -3.86 10.46 2.53
C GLY A 271 -4.58 11.53 3.35
N PHE A 272 -4.83 11.31 4.63
CA PHE A 272 -5.45 12.33 5.50
C PHE A 272 -4.62 13.59 5.59
N ARG A 273 -3.29 13.48 5.68
CA ARG A 273 -2.40 14.66 5.65
C ARG A 273 -2.49 15.45 4.35
N ARG A 274 -2.68 14.80 3.21
CA ARG A 274 -2.87 15.49 1.92
C ARG A 274 -4.22 16.19 1.87
N LEU A 275 -5.30 15.56 2.35
CA LEU A 275 -6.62 16.18 2.46
C LEU A 275 -6.62 17.40 3.38
N GLU A 276 -5.97 17.31 4.55
CA GLU A 276 -5.81 18.44 5.47
C GLU A 276 -5.06 19.61 4.80
N ARG A 277 -3.93 19.32 4.12
CA ARG A 277 -3.17 20.33 3.40
C ARG A 277 -3.93 20.98 2.26
N ALA A 278 -4.78 20.23 1.58
CA ALA A 278 -5.70 20.74 0.54
C ALA A 278 -6.87 21.54 1.14
N GLY A 279 -7.06 21.50 2.46
CA GLY A 279 -8.18 22.14 3.14
C GLY A 279 -9.52 21.44 2.91
N TRP A 280 -9.51 20.15 2.56
CA TRP A 280 -10.72 19.35 2.33
C TRP A 280 -11.26 18.71 3.61
N ILE A 281 -10.42 18.57 4.62
CA ILE A 281 -10.78 18.14 5.98
C ILE A 281 -10.13 19.07 7.00
N ASP A 282 -10.72 19.21 8.19
CA ASP A 282 -10.24 20.11 9.24
C ASP A 282 -9.06 19.54 10.04
N SER A 283 -8.97 18.21 10.15
CA SER A 283 -7.93 17.55 10.96
C SER A 283 -7.64 16.12 10.51
N VAL A 284 -6.42 15.64 10.81
CA VAL A 284 -6.03 14.25 10.61
C VAL A 284 -6.55 13.39 11.77
N PRO A 285 -7.19 12.23 11.50
CA PRO A 285 -7.63 11.30 12.54
C PRO A 285 -6.48 10.77 13.38
N ARG A 286 -6.74 10.41 14.63
CA ARG A 286 -5.81 9.58 15.40
C ARG A 286 -5.66 8.20 14.75
N LEU A 287 -4.43 7.74 14.56
CA LEU A 287 -4.17 6.47 13.90
C LEU A 287 -3.74 5.40 14.91
N TYR A 288 -4.45 4.29 14.88
CA TYR A 288 -4.16 3.14 15.72
C TYR A 288 -3.77 1.94 14.88
N GLY A 289 -2.64 1.29 15.26
CA GLY A 289 -2.15 0.09 14.60
C GLY A 289 -2.35 -1.16 15.45
N ALA A 290 -3.07 -2.17 14.96
CA ALA A 290 -3.23 -3.46 15.63
C ALA A 290 -2.18 -4.45 15.15
N GLN A 291 -1.32 -4.94 16.04
CA GLN A 291 -0.31 -5.95 15.80
C GLN A 291 -0.67 -7.28 16.47
N ALA A 292 -0.25 -8.41 15.90
CA ALA A 292 -0.36 -9.71 16.56
C ALA A 292 0.56 -9.74 17.79
N ALA A 293 0.03 -10.13 18.95
CA ALA A 293 0.72 -10.05 20.24
C ALA A 293 2.11 -10.76 20.25
N GLY A 294 2.24 -11.91 19.58
CA GLY A 294 3.50 -12.63 19.44
C GLY A 294 4.56 -11.92 18.59
N VAL A 295 4.16 -11.02 17.67
CA VAL A 295 5.04 -10.27 16.79
C VAL A 295 4.60 -8.81 16.73
N ALA A 296 4.91 -8.03 17.76
CA ALA A 296 4.45 -6.65 17.91
C ALA A 296 5.61 -5.66 18.13
N PRO A 297 6.49 -5.45 17.13
CA PRO A 297 7.69 -4.63 17.29
C PRO A 297 7.37 -3.15 17.58
N ILE A 298 6.33 -2.59 16.98
CA ILE A 298 5.93 -1.20 17.19
C ILE A 298 5.39 -1.01 18.61
N VAL A 299 4.52 -1.91 19.08
CA VAL A 299 4.01 -1.89 20.46
C VAL A 299 5.15 -1.95 21.47
N ARG A 300 6.12 -2.86 21.27
CA ARG A 300 7.30 -2.97 22.15
C ARG A 300 8.16 -1.71 22.12
N ALA A 301 8.31 -1.09 20.96
CA ALA A 301 9.09 0.14 20.83
C ALA A 301 8.44 1.34 21.53
N LEU A 302 7.11 1.39 21.58
CA LEU A 302 6.36 2.47 22.23
C LEU A 302 6.18 2.25 23.73
N HIS A 303 5.88 1.02 24.15
CA HIS A 303 5.40 0.70 25.50
C HIS A 303 6.32 -0.24 26.29
N GLY A 304 7.41 -0.68 25.69
CA GLY A 304 8.34 -1.62 26.29
C GLY A 304 8.02 -3.10 26.00
N PRO A 305 8.95 -4.00 26.30
CA PRO A 305 8.84 -5.42 25.93
C PRO A 305 7.65 -6.15 26.57
N GLU A 306 7.21 -5.72 27.74
CA GLU A 306 6.08 -6.32 28.46
C GLU A 306 4.70 -5.97 27.90
N ALA A 307 4.63 -4.98 27.00
CA ALA A 307 3.37 -4.53 26.40
C ALA A 307 2.86 -5.45 25.27
N ALA A 308 3.68 -6.37 24.83
CA ALA A 308 3.34 -7.41 23.87
C ALA A 308 3.69 -8.78 24.50
N ASP A 309 2.87 -9.78 24.21
CA ASP A 309 3.14 -11.14 24.72
C ASP A 309 4.19 -11.83 23.83
N PRO A 310 5.48 -11.91 24.26
CA PRO A 310 6.52 -12.57 23.48
C PRO A 310 6.36 -14.10 23.43
N ASP A 311 5.61 -14.67 24.40
CA ASP A 311 5.30 -16.10 24.48
C ASP A 311 3.92 -16.40 23.89
N GLY A 312 3.22 -15.39 23.37
CA GLY A 312 1.92 -15.54 22.73
C GLY A 312 1.98 -16.55 21.60
N ALA A 313 0.97 -17.39 21.50
CA ALA A 313 0.83 -18.33 20.40
C ALA A 313 0.92 -17.58 19.07
N VAL A 314 1.65 -18.15 18.12
CA VAL A 314 1.69 -17.61 16.75
C VAL A 314 0.26 -17.61 16.22
N ASN A 315 -0.27 -16.40 16.02
CA ASN A 315 -1.59 -16.21 15.46
C ASN A 315 -1.58 -16.66 14.00
N GLU A 316 -2.15 -17.83 13.70
CA GLU A 316 -2.20 -18.34 12.33
C GLU A 316 -3.25 -17.66 11.46
N ALA A 317 -4.27 -17.04 12.05
CA ALA A 317 -5.34 -16.37 11.31
C ALA A 317 -4.86 -15.04 10.72
N ALA A 318 -3.98 -14.33 11.42
CA ALA A 318 -3.45 -13.03 10.99
C ALA A 318 -1.98 -13.09 10.53
N ASP A 319 -1.58 -14.14 9.78
CA ASP A 319 -0.20 -14.35 9.32
C ASP A 319 0.37 -13.15 8.53
N GLY A 320 -0.47 -12.40 7.86
CA GLY A 320 -0.09 -11.24 7.05
C GLY A 320 0.41 -10.01 7.84
N ILE A 321 0.20 -9.96 9.17
CA ILE A 321 0.69 -8.86 10.02
C ILE A 321 1.85 -9.27 10.93
N GLN A 322 2.33 -10.51 10.84
CA GLN A 322 3.47 -11.01 11.63
C GLN A 322 4.79 -10.56 11.02
N ILE A 323 5.08 -9.27 11.12
CA ILE A 323 6.29 -8.64 10.59
C ILE A 323 7.16 -8.18 11.74
N ALA A 324 8.33 -8.83 11.91
CA ALA A 324 9.25 -8.53 13.00
C ALA A 324 10.03 -7.22 12.76
N GLU A 325 10.35 -6.91 11.49
CA GLU A 325 11.15 -5.76 11.09
C GLU A 325 10.43 -4.96 10.00
N PRO A 326 9.52 -4.04 10.36
CA PRO A 326 8.88 -3.18 9.37
C PRO A 326 9.90 -2.25 8.72
N VAL A 327 9.94 -2.20 7.39
CA VAL A 327 10.88 -1.36 6.61
C VAL A 327 10.82 0.12 7.01
N ARG A 328 9.62 0.61 7.29
CA ARG A 328 9.34 2.02 7.63
C ARG A 328 8.99 2.23 9.11
N ASP A 329 9.64 1.47 10.01
CA ASP A 329 9.42 1.53 11.47
C ASP A 329 9.43 2.97 12.01
N ARG A 330 10.42 3.77 11.64
CA ARG A 330 10.54 5.17 12.08
C ARG A 330 9.36 6.02 11.62
N GLU A 331 8.91 5.85 10.38
CA GLU A 331 7.78 6.59 9.84
C GLU A 331 6.47 6.21 10.52
N ILE A 332 6.28 4.92 10.83
CA ILE A 332 5.10 4.43 11.56
C ILE A 332 5.03 5.10 12.93
N ARG A 333 6.12 5.07 13.70
CA ARG A 333 6.17 5.69 15.03
C ARG A 333 5.99 7.21 14.96
N ALA A 334 6.60 7.87 13.99
CA ALA A 334 6.41 9.31 13.77
C ALA A 334 4.95 9.65 13.41
N ALA A 335 4.26 8.81 12.63
CA ALA A 335 2.85 9.01 12.29
C ALA A 335 1.94 8.80 13.52
N ILE A 336 2.24 7.82 14.38
CA ILE A 336 1.54 7.61 15.66
C ILE A 336 1.68 8.85 16.54
N ASP A 337 2.89 9.34 16.75
CA ASP A 337 3.17 10.53 17.57
C ASP A 337 2.47 11.77 16.99
N ALA A 338 2.60 12.01 15.69
CA ALA A 338 2.02 13.17 15.02
C ALA A 338 0.48 13.22 15.05
N THR A 339 -0.19 12.07 15.15
CA THR A 339 -1.65 11.97 15.19
C THR A 339 -2.21 11.80 16.60
N GLY A 340 -1.36 11.61 17.60
CA GLY A 340 -1.79 11.27 18.97
C GLY A 340 -2.50 9.91 19.04
N GLY A 341 -2.15 9.00 18.14
CA GLY A 341 -2.63 7.63 18.08
C GLY A 341 -1.80 6.66 18.94
N ASP A 342 -1.87 5.37 18.60
CA ASP A 342 -1.14 4.33 19.35
C ASP A 342 -0.97 3.03 18.54
N ALA A 343 -0.26 2.06 19.10
CA ALA A 343 -0.22 0.69 18.60
C ALA A 343 -0.66 -0.28 19.71
N LEU A 344 -1.47 -1.26 19.33
CA LEU A 344 -2.09 -2.21 20.25
C LEU A 344 -1.68 -3.65 19.87
N ALA A 345 -1.31 -4.44 20.87
CA ALA A 345 -1.11 -5.88 20.69
C ALA A 345 -2.45 -6.61 20.90
N VAL A 346 -2.83 -7.42 19.92
CA VAL A 346 -4.08 -8.19 19.96
C VAL A 346 -3.77 -9.69 19.90
N THR A 347 -4.50 -10.47 20.70
CA THR A 347 -4.50 -11.93 20.66
C THR A 347 -5.63 -12.44 19.76
N GLU A 348 -5.61 -13.71 19.38
CA GLU A 348 -6.74 -14.39 18.75
C GLU A 348 -7.91 -14.55 19.71
#